data_e52c2cace836141060a5d003351e7b93
#
_entry.id   e52c2cace836141060a5d003351e7b93
#
_cell.length_a   1.000
_cell.length_b   1.000
_cell.length_c   1.000
_cell.angle_alpha   90.00
_cell.angle_beta   90.00
_cell.angle_gamma   90.00
#
_symmetry.space_group_name_H-M   'P 1'
#
loop_
_entity.id
_entity.type
_entity.pdbx_description
1 polymer ?
#
loop_
_entity_poly.entity_id
_entity_poly.type
_entity_poly.pdbx_seq_one_letter_code
_entity_poly.pdbx_strand_id
1 'polypeptide(L)'
;MPLPDFDVETGLIKKGYKAIAGVDEVGRGCIAGPVTAAAVILNPQKIPSGLNDSKKVSFKNREKIFQSIQDTCTFCVAHSSVEEIDQINILQASLLSMKRAILGLNIKPDFVLIDGNKSPEGLESKSETIIKGDSKSLSIAAASIVAKVTRDRFMSRLDKEFPGYDWSQNAGYPTKLHKSA
;
A
#
# COMPACT_ATOMS: atom_id res chain seq x y z
N MET A 1 9.64 -6.52 17.24
CA MET A 1 9.92 -7.11 15.91
C MET A 1 11.07 -6.31 15.30
N PRO A 2 11.98 -6.95 14.57
CA PRO A 2 13.02 -6.22 13.84
C PRO A 2 12.40 -5.22 12.86
N LEU A 3 13.18 -4.24 12.43
CA LEU A 3 12.80 -3.33 11.35
C LEU A 3 12.85 -4.09 10.02
N PRO A 4 12.05 -3.68 9.01
CA PRO A 4 12.19 -4.24 7.67
C PRO A 4 13.59 -3.91 7.12
N ASP A 5 14.12 -4.81 6.32
CA ASP A 5 15.41 -4.66 5.65
C ASP A 5 15.29 -4.90 4.14
N PHE A 6 16.38 -4.84 3.43
CA PHE A 6 16.44 -5.04 1.97
C PHE A 6 16.96 -6.44 1.60
N ASP A 7 16.95 -7.38 2.52
CA ASP A 7 17.54 -8.71 2.32
C ASP A 7 16.73 -9.55 1.34
N VAL A 8 15.40 -9.48 1.39
CA VAL A 8 14.49 -10.16 0.44
C VAL A 8 14.78 -9.68 -0.99
N GLU A 9 14.81 -8.37 -1.19
CA GLU A 9 15.10 -7.76 -2.49
C GLU A 9 16.53 -8.07 -2.95
N THR A 10 17.50 -8.01 -2.04
CA THR A 10 18.90 -8.39 -2.32
C THR A 10 19.01 -9.84 -2.79
N GLY A 11 18.27 -10.75 -2.16
CA GLY A 11 18.19 -12.14 -2.57
C GLY A 11 17.64 -12.31 -4.00
N LEU A 12 16.62 -11.52 -4.37
CA LEU A 12 16.05 -11.53 -5.70
C LEU A 12 16.99 -10.89 -6.74
N ILE A 13 17.68 -9.80 -6.38
CA ILE A 13 18.68 -9.16 -7.23
C ILE A 13 19.82 -10.14 -7.57
N LYS A 14 20.30 -10.91 -6.59
CA LYS A 14 21.31 -11.97 -6.81
C LYS A 14 20.81 -13.07 -7.76
N LYS A 15 19.51 -13.31 -7.86
CA LYS A 15 18.88 -14.24 -8.80
C LYS A 15 18.65 -13.61 -10.20
N GLY A 16 19.04 -12.36 -10.40
CA GLY A 16 18.99 -11.66 -11.69
C GLY A 16 17.77 -10.77 -11.91
N TYR A 17 16.84 -10.63 -10.93
CA TYR A 17 15.72 -9.71 -11.02
C TYR A 17 16.22 -8.26 -10.85
N LYS A 18 15.65 -7.32 -11.62
CA LYS A 18 16.10 -5.91 -11.67
C LYS A 18 15.03 -4.93 -11.18
N ALA A 19 13.76 -5.20 -11.50
CA ALA A 19 12.63 -4.36 -11.15
C ALA A 19 11.70 -5.11 -10.17
N ILE A 20 11.99 -4.99 -8.86
CA ILE A 20 11.25 -5.68 -7.81
C ILE A 20 10.25 -4.68 -7.22
N ALA A 21 8.96 -4.97 -7.35
CA ALA A 21 7.91 -4.17 -6.75
C ALA A 21 7.45 -4.75 -5.41
N GLY A 22 7.33 -3.91 -4.38
CA GLY A 22 6.57 -4.21 -3.17
C GLY A 22 5.15 -3.71 -3.31
N VAL A 23 4.18 -4.46 -2.78
CA VAL A 23 2.74 -4.14 -2.89
C VAL A 23 2.06 -4.33 -1.55
N ASP A 24 1.24 -3.35 -1.15
CA ASP A 24 0.42 -3.40 0.06
C ASP A 24 -0.91 -2.65 -0.16
N GLU A 25 -1.92 -2.96 0.67
CA GLU A 25 -3.22 -2.31 0.65
C GLU A 25 -3.62 -1.73 2.00
N VAL A 26 -4.56 -0.78 1.96
CA VAL A 26 -5.22 -0.18 3.12
C VAL A 26 -6.72 0.01 2.88
N GLY A 27 -7.52 -0.13 3.92
CA GLY A 27 -8.98 0.07 3.84
C GLY A 27 -9.82 -1.19 4.03
N ARG A 28 -9.22 -2.37 4.17
CA ARG A 28 -9.98 -3.64 4.35
C ARG A 28 -10.82 -3.71 5.64
N GLY A 29 -10.38 -3.04 6.69
CA GLY A 29 -11.10 -3.00 7.97
C GLY A 29 -11.99 -1.77 8.15
N CYS A 30 -12.17 -0.97 7.11
CA CYS A 30 -13.00 0.22 7.13
C CYS A 30 -14.46 -0.12 6.79
N ILE A 31 -15.40 0.71 7.27
CA ILE A 31 -16.83 0.63 6.93
C ILE A 31 -17.24 1.75 5.95
N ALA A 32 -16.30 2.62 5.58
CA ALA A 32 -16.52 3.67 4.60
C ALA A 32 -15.27 3.89 3.73
N GLY A 33 -15.50 4.31 2.50
CA GLY A 33 -14.47 4.65 1.52
C GLY A 33 -13.87 3.44 0.79
N PRO A 34 -13.03 3.69 -0.22
CA PRO A 34 -12.45 2.67 -1.07
C PRO A 34 -11.36 1.86 -0.36
N VAL A 35 -11.05 0.69 -0.88
CA VAL A 35 -9.77 0.02 -0.62
C VAL A 35 -8.71 0.60 -1.57
N THR A 36 -7.53 0.88 -1.04
CA THR A 36 -6.43 1.51 -1.77
C THR A 36 -5.20 0.62 -1.70
N ALA A 37 -4.57 0.37 -2.83
CA ALA A 37 -3.29 -0.33 -2.88
C ALA A 37 -2.23 0.53 -3.55
N ALA A 38 -0.97 0.28 -3.19
CA ALA A 38 0.18 0.86 -3.85
C ALA A 38 1.17 -0.23 -4.26
N ALA A 39 1.86 0.01 -5.37
CA ALA A 39 3.01 -0.75 -5.80
C ALA A 39 4.22 0.19 -5.87
N VAL A 40 5.36 -0.20 -5.31
CA VAL A 40 6.57 0.62 -5.22
C VAL A 40 7.79 -0.18 -5.67
N ILE A 41 8.58 0.37 -6.60
CA ILE A 41 9.91 -0.13 -6.96
C ILE A 41 10.91 0.83 -6.34
N LEU A 42 11.68 0.36 -5.36
CA LEU A 42 12.73 1.13 -4.72
C LEU A 42 13.96 1.28 -5.63
N ASN A 43 14.60 2.43 -5.54
CA ASN A 43 15.94 2.61 -6.09
C ASN A 43 16.97 2.12 -5.07
N PRO A 44 17.72 1.02 -5.32
CA PRO A 44 18.67 0.47 -4.35
C PRO A 44 19.78 1.44 -3.92
N GLN A 45 20.06 2.47 -4.75
CA GLN A 45 21.08 3.48 -4.43
C GLN A 45 20.55 4.66 -3.63
N LYS A 46 19.19 4.77 -3.49
CA LYS A 46 18.54 5.92 -2.82
C LYS A 46 17.29 5.45 -2.06
N ILE A 47 17.45 4.46 -1.20
CA ILE A 47 16.33 3.93 -0.37
C ILE A 47 15.94 5.00 0.66
N PRO A 48 14.66 5.40 0.73
CA PRO A 48 14.17 6.31 1.76
C PRO A 48 14.43 5.77 3.18
N SER A 49 14.91 6.63 4.07
CA SER A 49 15.14 6.25 5.47
C SER A 49 13.83 6.20 6.26
N GLY A 50 13.77 5.35 7.29
CA GLY A 50 12.65 5.25 8.22
C GLY A 50 11.44 4.46 7.70
N LEU A 51 11.60 3.72 6.59
CA LEU A 51 10.58 2.79 6.11
C LEU A 51 10.23 1.76 7.20
N ASN A 52 8.94 1.57 7.45
CA ASN A 52 8.40 0.60 8.40
C ASN A 52 6.90 0.39 8.11
N ASP A 53 6.29 -0.58 8.78
CA ASP A 53 4.83 -0.70 8.87
C ASP A 53 4.19 0.68 9.13
N SER A 54 3.33 1.11 8.22
CA SER A 54 2.76 2.46 8.23
C SER A 54 2.02 2.81 9.52
N LYS A 55 1.51 1.80 10.26
CA LYS A 55 0.82 1.98 11.54
C LYS A 55 1.78 2.30 12.69
N LYS A 56 3.08 1.94 12.54
CA LYS A 56 4.14 2.22 13.51
C LYS A 56 4.84 3.56 13.28
N VAL A 57 4.62 4.16 12.11
CA VAL A 57 5.19 5.46 11.74
C VAL A 57 4.20 6.58 12.06
N SER A 58 4.65 7.63 12.75
CA SER A 58 3.79 8.80 13.03
C SER A 58 3.34 9.49 11.74
N PHE A 59 2.19 10.17 11.78
CA PHE A 59 1.65 10.90 10.63
C PHE A 59 2.71 11.82 9.98
N LYS A 60 3.37 12.66 10.78
CA LYS A 60 4.40 13.60 10.30
C LYS A 60 5.58 12.90 9.61
N ASN A 61 5.99 11.75 10.13
CA ASN A 61 7.08 10.98 9.52
C ASN A 61 6.62 10.25 8.27
N ARG A 62 5.38 9.72 8.23
CA ARG A 62 4.82 9.12 7.01
C ARG A 62 4.80 10.11 5.84
N GLU A 63 4.39 11.36 6.09
CA GLU A 63 4.40 12.42 5.07
C GLU A 63 5.80 12.70 4.52
N LYS A 64 6.81 12.77 5.41
CA LYS A 64 8.21 12.97 4.99
C LYS A 64 8.75 11.79 4.18
N ILE A 65 8.45 10.57 4.60
CA ILE A 65 8.89 9.36 3.89
C ILE A 65 8.17 9.25 2.55
N PHE A 66 6.87 9.56 2.52
CA PHE A 66 6.10 9.60 1.27
C PHE A 66 6.72 10.59 0.26
N GLN A 67 7.11 11.80 0.69
CA GLN A 67 7.80 12.75 -0.16
C GLN A 67 9.13 12.18 -0.69
N SER A 68 9.92 11.53 0.17
CA SER A 68 11.16 10.89 -0.24
C SER A 68 10.94 9.76 -1.26
N ILE A 69 9.85 8.97 -1.12
CA ILE A 69 9.45 7.96 -2.10
C ILE A 69 9.10 8.60 -3.43
N GLN A 70 8.34 9.71 -3.43
CA GLN A 70 7.99 10.45 -4.66
C GLN A 70 9.24 10.94 -5.41
N ASP A 71 10.27 11.36 -4.68
CA ASP A 71 11.49 11.93 -5.27
C ASP A 71 12.48 10.87 -5.78
N THR A 72 12.41 9.62 -5.27
CA THR A 72 13.47 8.63 -5.50
C THR A 72 13.00 7.29 -6.06
N CYS A 73 11.71 7.00 -6.04
CA CYS A 73 11.16 5.68 -6.38
C CYS A 73 10.13 5.76 -7.51
N THR A 74 9.90 4.64 -8.17
CA THR A 74 8.75 4.47 -9.07
C THR A 74 7.61 3.86 -8.29
N PHE A 75 6.41 4.45 -8.36
CA PHE A 75 5.23 3.91 -7.71
C PHE A 75 3.95 4.19 -8.47
N CYS A 76 2.94 3.40 -8.18
CA CYS A 76 1.57 3.62 -8.63
C CYS A 76 0.60 3.32 -7.49
N VAL A 77 -0.50 4.08 -7.43
CA VAL A 77 -1.60 3.86 -6.49
C VAL A 77 -2.86 3.57 -7.27
N ALA A 78 -3.63 2.60 -6.81
CA ALA A 78 -4.94 2.30 -7.37
C ALA A 78 -5.96 2.03 -6.28
N HIS A 79 -7.23 2.21 -6.65
CA HIS A 79 -8.36 2.02 -5.76
C HIS A 79 -9.34 1.01 -6.34
N SER A 80 -10.08 0.34 -5.46
CA SER A 80 -11.36 -0.26 -5.78
C SER A 80 -12.45 0.48 -5.01
N SER A 81 -13.48 0.90 -5.74
CA SER A 81 -14.56 1.73 -5.19
C SER A 81 -15.44 0.97 -4.20
N VAL A 82 -16.34 1.69 -3.52
CA VAL A 82 -17.34 1.08 -2.63
C VAL A 82 -18.26 0.16 -3.41
N GLU A 83 -18.69 0.58 -4.60
CA GLU A 83 -19.55 -0.23 -5.50
C GLU A 83 -18.85 -1.53 -5.92
N GLU A 84 -17.55 -1.47 -6.22
CA GLU A 84 -16.76 -2.67 -6.54
C GLU A 84 -16.63 -3.60 -5.31
N ILE A 85 -16.43 -3.03 -4.11
CA ILE A 85 -16.37 -3.80 -2.86
C ILE A 85 -17.69 -4.55 -2.63
N ASP A 86 -18.83 -3.88 -2.85
CA ASP A 86 -20.16 -4.46 -2.70
C ASP A 86 -20.43 -5.58 -3.73
N GLN A 87 -19.93 -5.44 -4.96
CA GLN A 87 -20.09 -6.42 -6.01
C GLN A 87 -19.23 -7.67 -5.86
N ILE A 88 -17.94 -7.50 -5.47
CA ILE A 88 -16.96 -8.59 -5.52
C ILE A 88 -16.38 -8.96 -4.13
N ASN A 89 -16.82 -8.34 -3.07
CA ASN A 89 -16.35 -8.36 -1.68
C ASN A 89 -14.97 -7.71 -1.46
N ILE A 90 -14.66 -7.41 -0.20
CA ILE A 90 -13.45 -6.67 0.19
C ILE A 90 -12.14 -7.41 -0.15
N LEU A 91 -12.11 -8.74 -0.12
CA LEU A 91 -10.91 -9.50 -0.48
C LEU A 91 -10.60 -9.34 -1.96
N GLN A 92 -11.59 -9.57 -2.82
CA GLN A 92 -11.41 -9.45 -4.27
C GLN A 92 -11.14 -8.01 -4.69
N ALA A 93 -11.79 -7.04 -4.07
CA ALA A 93 -11.53 -5.62 -4.30
C ALA A 93 -10.10 -5.22 -3.89
N SER A 94 -9.57 -5.77 -2.79
CA SER A 94 -8.16 -5.58 -2.40
C SER A 94 -7.20 -6.14 -3.44
N LEU A 95 -7.43 -7.37 -3.90
CA LEU A 95 -6.59 -7.99 -4.94
C LEU A 95 -6.69 -7.23 -6.27
N LEU A 96 -7.88 -6.74 -6.61
CA LEU A 96 -8.09 -5.92 -7.82
C LEU A 96 -7.31 -4.60 -7.73
N SER A 97 -7.36 -3.90 -6.59
CA SER A 97 -6.59 -2.67 -6.40
C SER A 97 -5.08 -2.91 -6.45
N MET A 98 -4.59 -4.02 -5.87
CA MET A 98 -3.19 -4.43 -5.99
C MET A 98 -2.79 -4.67 -7.45
N LYS A 99 -3.60 -5.43 -8.19
CA LYS A 99 -3.36 -5.69 -9.61
C LYS A 99 -3.28 -4.40 -10.42
N ARG A 100 -4.23 -3.49 -10.22
CA ARG A 100 -4.25 -2.18 -10.88
C ARG A 100 -2.99 -1.35 -10.55
N ALA A 101 -2.54 -1.36 -9.28
CA ALA A 101 -1.34 -0.65 -8.87
C ALA A 101 -0.07 -1.23 -9.53
N ILE A 102 0.04 -2.55 -9.63
CA ILE A 102 1.15 -3.22 -10.31
C ILE A 102 1.16 -2.89 -11.80
N LEU A 103 0.02 -3.00 -12.48
CA LEU A 103 -0.11 -2.75 -13.91
C LEU A 103 0.06 -1.27 -14.28
N GLY A 104 -0.21 -0.36 -13.34
CA GLY A 104 -0.06 1.09 -13.52
C GLY A 104 1.36 1.61 -13.33
N LEU A 105 2.32 0.76 -12.93
CA LEU A 105 3.71 1.18 -12.82
C LEU A 105 4.30 1.53 -14.20
N ASN A 106 5.02 2.64 -14.28
CA ASN A 106 5.72 3.06 -15.51
C ASN A 106 6.86 2.11 -15.90
N ILE A 107 7.37 1.34 -14.94
CA ILE A 107 8.37 0.28 -15.13
C ILE A 107 7.67 -1.03 -14.83
N LYS A 108 7.58 -1.95 -15.81
CA LYS A 108 7.03 -3.28 -15.59
C LYS A 108 7.92 -4.06 -14.63
N PRO A 109 7.42 -4.48 -13.45
CA PRO A 109 8.22 -5.28 -12.53
C PRO A 109 8.49 -6.68 -13.12
N ASP A 110 9.66 -7.21 -12.89
CA ASP A 110 10.01 -8.60 -13.22
C ASP A 110 9.78 -9.54 -12.01
N PHE A 111 9.63 -8.99 -10.81
CA PHE A 111 9.20 -9.70 -9.60
C PHE A 111 8.33 -8.81 -8.71
N VAL A 112 7.32 -9.39 -8.05
CA VAL A 112 6.38 -8.67 -7.18
C VAL A 112 6.35 -9.32 -5.79
N LEU A 113 6.66 -8.56 -4.76
CA LEU A 113 6.52 -8.92 -3.35
C LEU A 113 5.18 -8.35 -2.83
N ILE A 114 4.31 -9.21 -2.34
CA ILE A 114 2.93 -8.85 -1.96
C ILE A 114 2.75 -9.05 -0.46
N ASP A 115 2.24 -8.04 0.25
CA ASP A 115 1.86 -8.23 1.65
C ASP A 115 0.70 -9.22 1.79
N GLY A 116 0.78 -10.07 2.83
CA GLY A 116 -0.27 -11.04 3.14
C GLY A 116 -0.01 -12.43 2.59
N ASN A 117 -1.09 -13.15 2.27
CA ASN A 117 -1.07 -14.57 1.87
C ASN A 117 -1.85 -14.85 0.58
N LYS A 118 -2.27 -13.82 -0.13
CA LYS A 118 -3.01 -13.93 -1.39
C LYS A 118 -2.37 -13.04 -2.45
N SER A 119 -2.26 -13.55 -3.66
CA SER A 119 -1.77 -12.81 -4.83
C SER A 119 -2.92 -12.53 -5.80
N PRO A 120 -2.93 -11.38 -6.46
CA PRO A 120 -3.83 -11.14 -7.59
C PRO A 120 -3.61 -12.18 -8.69
N GLU A 121 -4.69 -12.62 -9.31
CA GLU A 121 -4.61 -13.53 -10.46
C GLU A 121 -4.25 -12.80 -11.75
N GLY A 122 -3.61 -13.53 -12.67
CA GLY A 122 -3.27 -13.04 -14.01
C GLY A 122 -2.19 -11.95 -14.01
N LEU A 123 -1.25 -11.99 -13.07
CA LEU A 123 -0.01 -11.23 -13.15
C LEU A 123 0.93 -11.90 -14.14
N GLU A 124 1.55 -11.12 -15.02
CA GLU A 124 2.60 -11.63 -15.94
C GLU A 124 3.95 -11.79 -15.23
N SER A 125 4.19 -10.97 -14.20
CA SER A 125 5.39 -11.01 -13.37
C SER A 125 5.33 -12.16 -12.39
N LYS A 126 6.48 -12.74 -12.06
CA LYS A 126 6.57 -13.66 -10.91
C LYS A 126 6.23 -12.93 -9.63
N SER A 127 5.56 -13.60 -8.70
CA SER A 127 5.17 -13.00 -7.44
C SER A 127 5.37 -13.94 -6.26
N GLU A 128 5.59 -13.35 -5.08
CA GLU A 128 5.67 -14.02 -3.80
C GLU A 128 4.87 -13.24 -2.76
N THR A 129 4.09 -13.95 -1.96
CA THR A 129 3.34 -13.37 -0.84
C THR A 129 4.15 -13.47 0.44
N ILE A 130 4.21 -12.40 1.22
CA ILE A 130 4.96 -12.33 2.48
C ILE A 130 4.01 -11.89 3.59
N ILE A 131 3.70 -12.80 4.50
CA ILE A 131 2.87 -12.48 5.68
C ILE A 131 3.58 -11.46 6.56
N LYS A 132 2.92 -10.32 6.83
CA LYS A 132 3.49 -9.14 7.50
C LYS A 132 4.73 -8.64 6.76
N GLY A 133 4.62 -8.55 5.44
CA GLY A 133 5.69 -8.14 4.55
C GLY A 133 6.16 -6.71 4.80
N ASP A 134 5.27 -5.83 5.22
CA ASP A 134 5.53 -4.46 5.64
C ASP A 134 6.55 -4.32 6.81
N SER A 135 6.73 -5.38 7.57
CA SER A 135 7.73 -5.48 8.65
C SER A 135 8.95 -6.32 8.28
N LYS A 136 9.09 -6.77 7.02
CA LYS A 136 10.16 -7.66 6.54
C LYS A 136 10.87 -7.14 5.30
N SER A 137 10.15 -6.53 4.37
CA SER A 137 10.63 -6.02 3.08
C SER A 137 10.49 -4.51 3.02
N LEU A 138 11.56 -3.81 2.67
CA LEU A 138 11.51 -2.35 2.50
C LEU A 138 10.61 -1.91 1.36
N SER A 139 10.52 -2.71 0.28
CA SER A 139 9.61 -2.39 -0.84
C SER A 139 8.14 -2.48 -0.43
N ILE A 140 7.76 -3.49 0.37
CA ILE A 140 6.39 -3.61 0.89
C ILE A 140 6.12 -2.51 1.93
N ALA A 141 7.08 -2.20 2.81
CA ALA A 141 6.96 -1.09 3.77
C ALA A 141 6.75 0.26 3.07
N ALA A 142 7.45 0.50 1.97
CA ALA A 142 7.24 1.70 1.15
C ALA A 142 5.82 1.73 0.55
N ALA A 143 5.34 0.61 0.01
CA ALA A 143 3.98 0.48 -0.51
C ALA A 143 2.92 0.74 0.58
N SER A 144 3.11 0.19 1.79
CA SER A 144 2.26 0.44 2.96
C SER A 144 2.12 1.94 3.27
N ILE A 145 3.24 2.67 3.28
CA ILE A 145 3.25 4.12 3.53
C ILE A 145 2.53 4.87 2.40
N VAL A 146 2.82 4.55 1.14
CA VAL A 146 2.19 5.20 -0.02
C VAL A 146 0.68 4.99 -0.02
N ALA A 147 0.22 3.76 0.15
CA ALA A 147 -1.20 3.43 0.23
C ALA A 147 -1.88 4.18 1.39
N LYS A 148 -1.26 4.16 2.58
CA LYS A 148 -1.80 4.80 3.80
C LYS A 148 -1.93 6.30 3.63
N VAL A 149 -0.87 7.00 3.22
CA VAL A 149 -0.89 8.46 3.03
C VAL A 149 -1.93 8.86 1.99
N THR A 150 -1.96 8.17 0.87
CA THR A 150 -2.90 8.47 -0.21
C THR A 150 -4.36 8.30 0.24
N ARG A 151 -4.67 7.18 0.92
CA ARG A 151 -6.02 6.93 1.40
C ARG A 151 -6.44 7.89 2.51
N ASP A 152 -5.56 8.21 3.46
CA ASP A 152 -5.87 9.14 4.54
C ASP A 152 -6.18 10.55 3.97
N ARG A 153 -5.41 11.01 2.98
CA ARG A 153 -5.69 12.27 2.26
C ARG A 153 -7.01 12.22 1.50
N PHE A 154 -7.36 11.10 0.90
CA PHE A 154 -8.64 10.90 0.23
C PHE A 154 -9.80 10.98 1.24
N MET A 155 -9.74 10.26 2.36
CA MET A 155 -10.76 10.29 3.40
C MET A 155 -10.90 11.67 4.04
N SER A 156 -9.79 12.40 4.22
CA SER A 156 -9.83 13.80 4.71
C SER A 156 -10.50 14.78 3.73
N ARG A 157 -10.46 14.51 2.43
CA ARG A 157 -11.22 15.29 1.45
C ARG A 157 -12.71 14.97 1.53
N LEU A 158 -13.07 13.69 1.59
CA LEU A 158 -14.46 13.26 1.75
C LEU A 158 -15.09 13.80 3.03
N ASP A 159 -14.36 13.92 4.12
CA ASP A 159 -14.83 14.47 5.38
C ASP A 159 -15.32 15.94 5.25
N LYS A 160 -14.68 16.70 4.35
CA LYS A 160 -15.11 18.08 4.04
C LYS A 160 -16.38 18.13 3.20
N GLU A 161 -16.58 17.16 2.32
CA GLU A 161 -17.77 17.06 1.45
C GLU A 161 -18.97 16.47 2.21
N PHE A 162 -18.71 15.56 3.14
CA PHE A 162 -19.71 14.84 3.93
C PHE A 162 -19.36 14.90 5.42
N PRO A 163 -19.56 16.06 6.07
CA PRO A 163 -19.21 16.25 7.49
C PRO A 163 -20.11 15.41 8.40
N GLY A 164 -19.59 15.05 9.58
CA GLY A 164 -20.34 14.34 10.63
C GLY A 164 -19.83 12.94 10.91
N TYR A 165 -19.08 12.33 10.00
CA TYR A 165 -18.53 10.97 10.16
C TYR A 165 -17.11 10.95 10.74
N ASP A 166 -16.45 12.10 10.89
CA ASP A 166 -15.09 12.26 11.41
C ASP A 166 -14.02 11.45 10.62
N TRP A 167 -14.20 11.37 9.30
CA TRP A 167 -13.32 10.60 8.44
C TRP A 167 -11.89 11.14 8.35
N SER A 168 -11.70 12.42 8.63
CA SER A 168 -10.36 13.02 8.73
C SER A 168 -9.54 12.44 9.88
N GLN A 169 -10.20 11.95 10.95
CA GLN A 169 -9.56 11.33 12.11
C GLN A 169 -9.58 9.81 12.04
N ASN A 170 -10.74 9.23 11.74
CA ASN A 170 -10.92 7.78 11.77
C ASN A 170 -10.60 7.08 10.43
N ALA A 171 -10.37 7.83 9.35
CA ALA A 171 -10.10 7.31 8.01
C ALA A 171 -11.07 6.19 7.55
N GLY A 172 -12.33 6.27 7.99
CA GLY A 172 -13.37 5.28 7.67
C GLY A 172 -13.40 4.05 8.57
N TYR A 173 -12.52 3.93 9.58
CA TYR A 173 -12.56 2.83 10.54
C TYR A 173 -13.78 2.93 11.48
N PRO A 174 -14.29 1.78 11.98
CA PRO A 174 -15.52 1.69 12.79
C PRO A 174 -15.30 2.17 14.23
N THR A 175 -14.93 3.43 14.45
CA THR A 175 -14.90 4.05 15.77
C THR A 175 -16.30 4.18 16.35
N LYS A 176 -16.43 4.41 17.67
CA LYS A 176 -17.74 4.63 18.31
C LYS A 176 -18.48 5.80 17.65
N LEU A 177 -17.79 6.91 17.41
CA LEU A 177 -18.34 8.10 16.75
C LEU A 177 -18.81 7.76 15.34
N HIS A 178 -17.97 7.14 14.52
CA HIS A 178 -18.32 6.77 13.14
C HIS A 178 -19.53 5.82 13.05
N LYS A 179 -19.70 4.93 14.04
CA LYS A 179 -20.86 4.02 14.08
C LYS A 179 -22.15 4.68 14.54
N SER A 180 -22.07 5.81 15.23
CA SER A 180 -23.23 6.55 15.74
C SER A 180 -23.62 7.73 14.84
N ALA A 181 -22.84 8.06 13.86
CA ALA A 181 -23.10 9.06 12.86
C ALA A 181 -23.90 8.48 11.68
#